data_8ef8ec54d98d562664278fd7171887f6
#
_entry.id   8ef8ec54d98d562664278fd7171887f6
#
_cell.length_a   1.000
_cell.length_b   1.000
_cell.length_c   1.000
_cell.angle_alpha   90.00
_cell.angle_beta   90.00
_cell.angle_gamma   90.00
#
_symmetry.space_group_name_H-M   'P 1'
#
loop_
_entity.id
_entity.type
_entity.pdbx_description
1 polymer ?
#
loop_
_entity_poly.entity_id
_entity_poly.type
_entity_poly.pdbx_seq_one_letter_code
_entity_poly.pdbx_strand_id
1 'polypeptide(L)'
;VSSEQLAERVAEAARELQDGFDGRSSCALAKAGRSAGSRKAVEGRWAALRELQRRTETGESSSLAAAQLLHTWTADLHRHQANGSSADWITYRAGGVAALTEWLAAEGVPAA
;
A
#
# COMPACT_ATOMS: atom_id res chain seq x y z
N VAL A 1 -10.69 10.24 -10.88
CA VAL A 1 -9.81 10.46 -9.74
C VAL A 1 -8.61 11.28 -10.19
N SER A 2 -8.27 12.33 -9.47
CA SER A 2 -7.24 13.28 -9.87
C SER A 2 -5.89 12.97 -9.23
N SER A 3 -4.83 13.59 -9.79
CA SER A 3 -3.49 13.51 -9.19
C SER A 3 -3.46 14.15 -7.78
N GLU A 4 -4.32 15.13 -7.52
CA GLU A 4 -4.46 15.73 -6.19
C GLU A 4 -5.01 14.72 -5.19
N GLN A 5 -5.99 13.92 -5.60
CA GLN A 5 -6.56 12.88 -4.75
C GLN A 5 -5.53 11.80 -4.46
N LEU A 6 -4.69 11.46 -5.44
CA LEU A 6 -3.61 10.50 -5.24
C LEU A 6 -2.58 11.05 -4.25
N ALA A 7 -2.20 12.32 -4.40
CA ALA A 7 -1.28 12.96 -3.46
C ALA A 7 -1.84 12.98 -2.03
N GLU A 8 -3.15 13.22 -1.89
CA GLU A 8 -3.81 13.17 -0.58
C GLU A 8 -3.75 11.78 0.04
N ARG A 9 -3.98 10.74 -0.76
CA ARG A 9 -3.92 9.35 -0.27
C ARG A 9 -2.51 8.96 0.15
N VAL A 10 -1.50 9.40 -0.60
CA VAL A 10 -0.09 9.17 -0.23
C VAL A 10 0.23 9.88 1.09
N ALA A 11 -0.17 11.14 1.21
CA ALA A 11 0.07 11.93 2.43
C ALA A 11 -0.67 11.34 3.63
N GLU A 12 -1.90 10.86 3.44
CA GLU A 12 -2.67 10.21 4.49
C GLU A 12 -1.99 8.94 5.00
N ALA A 13 -1.50 8.10 4.09
CA ALA A 13 -0.78 6.90 4.46
C ALA A 13 0.51 7.24 5.21
N ALA A 14 1.24 8.28 4.77
CA ALA A 14 2.45 8.75 5.44
C ALA A 14 2.15 9.24 6.86
N ARG A 15 1.06 10.00 7.02
CA ARG A 15 0.63 10.48 8.34
C ARG A 15 0.25 9.32 9.26
N GLU A 16 -0.44 8.32 8.73
CA GLU A 16 -0.81 7.14 9.51
C GLU A 16 0.43 6.40 10.02
N LEU A 17 1.47 6.28 9.18
CA LEU A 17 2.73 5.69 9.60
C LEU A 17 3.38 6.49 10.72
N GLN A 18 3.40 7.81 10.60
CA GLN A 18 4.07 8.68 11.55
C GLN A 18 3.27 8.84 12.83
N ASP A 19 1.99 9.21 12.73
CA ASP A 19 1.16 9.51 13.89
C ASP A 19 0.76 8.28 14.66
N GLY A 20 0.56 7.16 13.97
CA GLY A 20 0.12 5.92 14.59
C GLY A 20 1.22 5.08 15.20
N PHE A 21 2.47 5.23 14.71
CA PHE A 21 3.58 4.35 15.09
C PHE A 21 4.84 5.09 15.53
N ASP A 22 4.82 6.41 15.51
CA ASP A 22 6.01 7.24 15.76
C ASP A 22 6.62 6.97 17.14
N GLY A 23 7.93 6.59 17.13
CA GLY A 23 8.70 6.39 18.35
C GLY A 23 8.24 5.23 19.23
N ARG A 24 7.28 4.42 18.81
CA ARG A 24 6.75 3.34 19.62
C ARG A 24 7.45 2.01 19.37
N SER A 25 7.78 1.32 20.46
CA SER A 25 8.29 -0.05 20.38
C SER A 25 7.15 -1.01 20.02
N SER A 26 7.51 -2.26 19.63
CA SER A 26 6.52 -3.29 19.34
C SER A 26 5.62 -3.55 20.56
N CYS A 27 6.17 -3.51 21.76
CA CYS A 27 5.38 -3.69 22.99
C CYS A 27 4.38 -2.56 23.19
N ALA A 28 4.80 -1.31 22.96
CA ALA A 28 3.92 -0.16 23.09
C ALA A 28 2.81 -0.19 22.03
N LEU A 29 3.12 -0.63 20.80
CA LEU A 29 2.12 -0.80 19.75
C LEU A 29 1.08 -1.86 20.13
N ALA A 30 1.52 -2.97 20.69
CA ALA A 30 0.61 -4.03 21.14
C ALA A 30 -0.33 -3.54 22.24
N LYS A 31 0.18 -2.77 23.21
CA LYS A 31 -0.63 -2.18 24.25
C LYS A 31 -1.65 -1.19 23.73
N ALA A 32 -1.33 -0.48 22.64
CA ALA A 32 -2.23 0.46 22.01
C ALA A 32 -3.22 -0.21 21.05
N GLY A 33 -3.25 -1.54 20.99
CA GLY A 33 -4.11 -2.29 20.08
C GLY A 33 -3.58 -2.32 18.65
N ARG A 34 -2.32 -2.02 18.45
CA ARG A 34 -1.66 -2.03 17.14
C ARG A 34 -0.54 -3.07 17.14
N SER A 35 -0.35 -3.74 16.02
CA SER A 35 0.67 -4.74 15.83
C SER A 35 1.73 -4.29 14.83
N ALA A 36 2.89 -4.96 14.84
CA ALA A 36 3.90 -4.77 13.82
C ALA A 36 3.35 -5.11 12.43
N GLY A 37 2.45 -6.10 12.35
CA GLY A 37 1.77 -6.44 11.10
C GLY A 37 0.93 -5.31 10.55
N SER A 38 0.20 -4.58 11.41
CA SER A 38 -0.58 -3.41 10.99
C SER A 38 0.33 -2.33 10.41
N ARG A 39 1.49 -2.12 11.00
CA ARG A 39 2.47 -1.17 10.49
C ARG A 39 2.96 -1.59 9.10
N LYS A 40 3.26 -2.87 8.91
CA LYS A 40 3.72 -3.38 7.61
C LYS A 40 2.66 -3.21 6.54
N ALA A 41 1.39 -3.39 6.86
CA ALA A 41 0.30 -3.16 5.92
C ALA A 41 0.24 -1.69 5.50
N VAL A 42 0.37 -0.76 6.44
CA VAL A 42 0.38 0.68 6.14
C VAL A 42 1.63 1.06 5.34
N GLU A 43 2.79 0.50 5.67
CA GLU A 43 4.01 0.72 4.89
C GLU A 43 3.82 0.27 3.44
N GLY A 44 3.21 -0.89 3.23
CA GLY A 44 2.91 -1.41 1.89
C GLY A 44 1.94 -0.51 1.14
N ARG A 45 0.91 -0.05 1.82
CA ARG A 45 -0.05 0.90 1.24
C ARG A 45 0.64 2.17 0.77
N TRP A 46 1.45 2.77 1.63
CA TRP A 46 2.19 3.98 1.29
C TRP A 46 3.13 3.74 0.11
N ALA A 47 3.89 2.64 0.15
CA ALA A 47 4.87 2.34 -0.90
C ALA A 47 4.19 2.16 -2.27
N ALA A 48 3.08 1.42 -2.33
CA ALA A 48 2.36 1.19 -3.58
C ALA A 48 1.77 2.49 -4.14
N LEU A 49 1.13 3.29 -3.29
CA LEU A 49 0.55 4.57 -3.71
C LEU A 49 1.62 5.57 -4.12
N ARG A 50 2.76 5.58 -3.42
CA ARG A 50 3.88 6.45 -3.76
C ARG A 50 4.50 6.07 -5.10
N GLU A 51 4.61 4.79 -5.38
CA GLU A 51 5.07 4.32 -6.69
C GLU A 51 4.12 4.72 -7.80
N LEU A 52 2.81 4.58 -7.56
CA LEU A 52 1.79 5.04 -8.50
C LEU A 52 1.91 6.54 -8.75
N GLN A 53 2.09 7.32 -7.69
CA GLN A 53 2.27 8.77 -7.80
C GLN A 53 3.47 9.12 -8.69
N ARG A 54 4.60 8.47 -8.48
CA ARG A 54 5.79 8.71 -9.30
C ARG A 54 5.55 8.41 -10.78
N ARG A 55 4.84 7.34 -11.07
CA ARG A 55 4.52 6.97 -12.45
C ARG A 55 3.59 7.98 -13.11
N THR A 56 2.61 8.51 -12.37
CA THR A 56 1.73 9.54 -12.91
C THR A 56 2.46 10.87 -13.12
N GLU A 57 3.45 11.17 -12.28
CA GLU A 57 4.29 12.37 -12.45
C GLU A 57 5.11 12.32 -13.75
N THR A 58 5.41 11.12 -14.25
CA THR A 58 6.12 10.96 -15.52
C THR A 58 5.18 10.92 -16.74
N GLY A 59 3.90 11.16 -16.52
CA GLY A 59 2.92 11.27 -17.61
C GLY A 59 2.12 10.02 -17.89
N GLU A 60 2.29 8.93 -17.11
CA GLU A 60 1.51 7.72 -17.32
C GLU A 60 0.07 7.91 -16.82
N SER A 61 -0.87 7.23 -17.49
CA SER A 61 -2.25 7.15 -17.03
C SER A 61 -2.32 6.49 -15.66
N SER A 62 -3.02 7.11 -14.70
CA SER A 62 -3.14 6.54 -13.36
C SER A 62 -3.86 5.19 -13.35
N SER A 63 -4.89 5.03 -14.18
CA SER A 63 -5.61 3.74 -14.29
C SER A 63 -4.72 2.64 -14.82
N LEU A 64 -3.97 2.92 -15.89
CA LEU A 64 -3.08 1.94 -16.48
C LEU A 64 -1.92 1.60 -15.56
N ALA A 65 -1.30 2.61 -14.97
CA ALA A 65 -0.19 2.41 -14.03
C ALA A 65 -0.65 1.61 -12.81
N ALA A 66 -1.83 1.94 -12.25
CA ALA A 66 -2.36 1.22 -11.11
C ALA A 66 -2.66 -0.24 -11.44
N ALA A 67 -3.20 -0.52 -12.62
CA ALA A 67 -3.47 -1.89 -13.05
C ALA A 67 -2.17 -2.70 -13.18
N GLN A 68 -1.14 -2.11 -13.76
CA GLN A 68 0.16 -2.77 -13.90
C GLN A 68 0.82 -3.01 -12.54
N LEU A 69 0.78 -2.03 -11.66
CA LEU A 69 1.32 -2.16 -10.31
C LEU A 69 0.55 -3.21 -9.51
N LEU A 70 -0.77 -3.24 -9.63
CA LEU A 70 -1.58 -4.25 -8.96
C LEU A 70 -1.18 -5.65 -9.41
N HIS A 71 -0.97 -5.83 -10.72
CA HIS A 71 -0.52 -7.11 -11.25
C HIS A 71 0.83 -7.52 -10.65
N THR A 72 1.79 -6.61 -10.62
CA THR A 72 3.13 -6.87 -10.08
C THR A 72 3.09 -7.16 -8.57
N TRP A 73 2.38 -6.33 -7.82
CA TRP A 73 2.27 -6.50 -6.36
C TRP A 73 1.54 -7.79 -6.00
N THR A 74 0.51 -8.16 -6.76
CA THR A 74 -0.23 -9.41 -6.55
C THR A 74 0.66 -10.61 -6.83
N ALA A 75 1.45 -10.57 -7.92
CA ALA A 75 2.39 -11.65 -8.25
C ALA A 75 3.44 -11.81 -7.15
N ASP A 76 3.96 -10.69 -6.63
CA ASP A 76 4.93 -10.73 -5.53
C ASP A 76 4.31 -11.29 -4.25
N LEU A 77 3.06 -10.92 -3.95
CA LEU A 77 2.35 -11.46 -2.79
C LEU A 77 2.23 -12.99 -2.89
N HIS A 78 1.79 -13.48 -4.04
CA HIS A 78 1.64 -14.92 -4.26
C HIS A 78 2.99 -15.64 -4.17
N ARG A 79 4.05 -15.04 -4.70
CA ARG A 79 5.38 -15.61 -4.62
C ARG A 79 5.86 -15.73 -3.18
N HIS A 80 5.65 -14.69 -2.36
CA HIS A 80 6.02 -14.72 -0.95
C HIS A 80 5.23 -15.78 -0.19
N GLN A 81 3.94 -15.90 -0.47
CA GLN A 81 3.11 -16.94 0.14
C GLN A 81 3.58 -18.33 -0.22
N ALA A 82 3.89 -18.57 -1.50
CA ALA A 82 4.33 -19.86 -2.00
C ALA A 82 5.70 -20.25 -1.46
N ASN A 83 6.59 -19.26 -1.25
CA ASN A 83 7.95 -19.51 -0.78
C ASN A 83 8.06 -19.55 0.75
N GLY A 84 6.97 -19.36 1.48
CA GLY A 84 7.00 -19.34 2.94
C GLY A 84 7.75 -18.16 3.51
N SER A 85 7.73 -17.01 2.81
CA SER A 85 8.36 -15.78 3.29
C SER A 85 7.75 -15.34 4.63
N SER A 86 8.45 -14.46 5.36
CA SER A 86 7.98 -13.99 6.65
C SER A 86 6.62 -13.29 6.53
N ALA A 87 5.86 -13.31 7.64
CA ALA A 87 4.56 -12.65 7.72
C ALA A 87 4.65 -11.16 7.39
N ASP A 88 5.78 -10.52 7.72
CA ASP A 88 6.00 -9.09 7.44
C ASP A 88 5.99 -8.79 5.95
N TRP A 89 6.68 -9.61 5.13
CA TRP A 89 6.69 -9.44 3.69
C TRP A 89 5.33 -9.67 3.06
N ILE A 90 4.62 -10.70 3.55
CA ILE A 90 3.27 -11.02 3.08
C ILE A 90 2.31 -9.87 3.41
N THR A 91 2.35 -9.38 4.65
CA THR A 91 1.49 -8.28 5.09
C THR A 91 1.79 -6.98 4.34
N TYR A 92 3.06 -6.69 4.11
CA TYR A 92 3.50 -5.54 3.32
C TYR A 92 2.90 -5.58 1.91
N ARG A 93 3.07 -6.70 1.21
CA ARG A 93 2.52 -6.84 -0.15
C ARG A 93 1.00 -6.80 -0.17
N ALA A 94 0.35 -7.43 0.81
CA ALA A 94 -1.11 -7.41 0.92
C ALA A 94 -1.65 -5.99 1.12
N GLY A 95 -0.94 -5.17 1.89
CA GLY A 95 -1.32 -3.77 2.10
C GLY A 95 -1.28 -2.97 0.80
N GLY A 96 -0.25 -3.17 -0.01
CA GLY A 96 -0.13 -2.52 -1.32
C GLY A 96 -1.20 -2.99 -2.30
N VAL A 97 -1.47 -4.29 -2.35
CA VAL A 97 -2.54 -4.86 -3.20
C VAL A 97 -3.88 -4.24 -2.84
N ALA A 98 -4.21 -4.16 -1.56
CA ALA A 98 -5.47 -3.57 -1.09
C ALA A 98 -5.59 -2.10 -1.52
N ALA A 99 -4.52 -1.32 -1.36
CA ALA A 99 -4.52 0.09 -1.72
C ALA A 99 -4.74 0.31 -3.22
N LEU A 100 -4.06 -0.48 -4.05
CA LEU A 100 -4.20 -0.37 -5.50
C LEU A 100 -5.58 -0.83 -5.97
N THR A 101 -6.14 -1.85 -5.33
CA THR A 101 -7.49 -2.31 -5.61
C THR A 101 -8.52 -1.22 -5.29
N GLU A 102 -8.39 -0.58 -4.13
CA GLU A 102 -9.26 0.53 -3.73
C GLU A 102 -9.14 1.71 -4.69
N TRP A 103 -7.93 2.03 -5.12
CA TRP A 103 -7.71 3.12 -6.07
C TRP A 103 -8.41 2.85 -7.39
N LEU A 104 -8.26 1.65 -7.95
CA LEU A 104 -8.92 1.27 -9.20
C LEU A 104 -10.44 1.30 -9.07
N ALA A 105 -10.97 0.84 -7.94
CA ALA A 105 -12.40 0.91 -7.67
C ALA A 105 -12.90 2.35 -7.64
N ALA A 106 -12.14 3.26 -7.04
CA ALA A 106 -12.47 4.68 -6.99
C ALA A 106 -12.42 5.32 -8.38
N GLU A 107 -11.59 4.81 -9.27
CA GLU A 107 -11.53 5.27 -10.67
C GLU A 107 -12.63 4.64 -11.54
N GLY A 108 -13.41 3.72 -10.99
CA GLY A 108 -14.45 3.02 -11.73
C GLY A 108 -13.92 1.89 -12.61
N VAL A 109 -12.70 1.43 -12.39
CA VAL A 109 -12.09 0.36 -13.16
C VAL A 109 -12.28 -0.97 -12.42
N PRO A 110 -12.82 -2.02 -13.08
CA PRO A 110 -12.93 -3.34 -12.46
C PRO A 110 -11.55 -3.88 -12.08
N ALA A 111 -11.45 -4.48 -10.89
CA ALA A 111 -10.19 -5.02 -10.37
C ALA A 111 -9.86 -6.42 -10.90
N ALA A 112 -10.66 -6.93 -11.80
CA ALA A 112 -10.49 -8.28 -12.33
C ALA A 112 -9.30 -8.40 -13.27
#